data_67fa00cd7148261ef6c5429bb243344c
#
_entry.id   67fa00cd7148261ef6c5429bb243344c
#
_cell.length_a   1.000
_cell.length_b   1.000
_cell.length_c   1.000
_cell.angle_alpha   90.00
_cell.angle_beta   90.00
_cell.angle_gamma   90.00
#
_symmetry.space_group_name_H-M   'P 1'
#
loop_
_entity.id
_entity.type
_entity.pdbx_description
1 polymer ?
#
loop_
_entity_poly.entity_id
_entity_poly.type
_entity_poly.pdbx_seq_one_letter_code
_entity_poly.pdbx_strand_id
1 'polypeptide(L)'
;VITGNRFGHFEEILTEEFQKLKLPFLIVHNKSDLEPLQEQLREKLLQKYGTPVIGFSTCQAKREMLIQKIGTLVNRQNSSSLLGDLVCPGQVVMLVTPIDSEAPTGRMILPQVQMLREILDRHGIGIVVQPEEITTYFQRNSLRPDLVITDSQVFGKIAPWIPQDIPFTSFSIILAHHKGNFDRYLALPHPRTERRRPDSSARILFPSCFL
;
A
#
# COMPACT_ATOMS: atom_id res chain seq x y z
N VAL A 1 -1.78 -21.42 10.90
CA VAL A 1 -1.65 -21.80 12.31
C VAL A 1 -2.25 -23.19 12.49
N ILE A 2 -1.52 -24.10 13.12
CA ILE A 2 -1.96 -25.47 13.43
C ILE A 2 -2.15 -25.64 14.95
N THR A 3 -2.94 -26.63 15.35
CA THR A 3 -3.17 -26.99 16.75
C THR A 3 -3.25 -28.52 16.88
N GLY A 4 -2.96 -29.07 18.05
CA GLY A 4 -3.11 -30.50 18.33
C GLY A 4 -2.23 -31.40 17.47
N ASN A 5 -1.03 -30.93 17.10
CA ASN A 5 -0.09 -31.65 16.23
C ASN A 5 -0.71 -32.18 14.91
N ARG A 6 -1.75 -31.51 14.42
CA ARG A 6 -2.44 -31.90 13.19
C ARG A 6 -2.04 -30.97 12.05
N PHE A 7 -1.50 -31.58 11.00
CA PHE A 7 -1.24 -30.94 9.72
C PHE A 7 -1.92 -31.79 8.65
N GLY A 8 -3.09 -31.34 8.23
CA GLY A 8 -3.97 -32.12 7.35
C GLY A 8 -4.02 -31.57 5.93
N HIS A 9 -4.99 -32.05 5.18
CA HIS A 9 -5.15 -31.74 3.78
C HIS A 9 -5.32 -30.22 3.48
N PHE A 10 -6.02 -29.50 4.32
CA PHE A 10 -6.23 -28.06 4.11
C PHE A 10 -4.94 -27.26 4.32
N GLU A 11 -4.16 -27.62 5.34
CA GLU A 11 -2.86 -27.00 5.59
C GLU A 11 -1.87 -27.31 4.47
N GLU A 12 -1.92 -28.52 3.90
CA GLU A 12 -1.09 -28.90 2.75
C GLU A 12 -1.43 -28.05 1.53
N ILE A 13 -2.71 -27.97 1.14
CA ILE A 13 -3.15 -27.14 0.01
C ILE A 13 -2.70 -25.69 0.18
N LEU A 14 -2.94 -25.11 1.35
CA LEU A 14 -2.60 -23.73 1.62
C LEU A 14 -1.09 -23.49 1.53
N THR A 15 -0.29 -24.39 2.08
CA THR A 15 1.17 -24.27 2.08
C THR A 15 1.75 -24.40 0.68
N GLU A 16 1.21 -25.36 -0.12
CA GLU A 16 1.60 -25.53 -1.52
C GLU A 16 1.23 -24.30 -2.36
N GLU A 17 0.10 -23.66 -2.09
CA GLU A 17 -0.30 -22.44 -2.77
C GLU A 17 0.65 -21.27 -2.43
N PHE A 18 1.06 -21.13 -1.16
CA PHE A 18 2.07 -20.15 -0.77
C PHE A 18 3.40 -20.39 -1.47
N GLN A 19 3.82 -21.65 -1.64
CA GLN A 19 5.04 -21.98 -2.37
C GLN A 19 4.94 -21.65 -3.86
N LYS A 20 3.81 -21.96 -4.51
CA LYS A 20 3.55 -21.60 -5.92
C LYS A 20 3.60 -20.09 -6.14
N LEU A 21 2.99 -19.33 -5.24
CA LEU A 21 2.96 -17.86 -5.27
C LEU A 21 4.26 -17.22 -4.76
N LYS A 22 5.24 -18.03 -4.32
CA LYS A 22 6.51 -17.56 -3.71
C LYS A 22 6.30 -16.61 -2.53
N LEU A 23 5.19 -16.79 -1.80
CA LEU A 23 4.90 -15.99 -0.61
C LEU A 23 5.68 -16.53 0.60
N PRO A 24 6.31 -15.68 1.39
CA PRO A 24 6.93 -16.11 2.64
C PRO A 24 5.86 -16.47 3.66
N PHE A 25 6.04 -17.59 4.36
CA PHE A 25 5.10 -18.05 5.38
C PHE A 25 5.81 -18.64 6.60
N LEU A 26 5.09 -18.68 7.72
CA LEU A 26 5.49 -19.37 8.95
C LEU A 26 4.43 -20.42 9.30
N ILE A 27 4.90 -21.54 9.82
CA ILE A 27 4.02 -22.53 10.45
C ILE A 27 4.10 -22.36 11.96
N VAL A 28 2.95 -22.06 12.58
CA VAL A 28 2.85 -21.84 14.02
C VAL A 28 1.97 -22.91 14.64
N HIS A 29 2.52 -23.69 15.57
CA HIS A 29 1.77 -24.62 16.40
C HIS A 29 1.27 -23.88 17.62
N ASN A 30 -0.02 -23.58 17.64
CA ASN A 30 -0.67 -22.84 18.73
C ASN A 30 -1.07 -23.81 19.88
N LYS A 31 -1.29 -23.26 21.05
CA LYS A 31 -1.63 -24.00 22.28
C LYS A 31 -0.52 -25.00 22.68
N SER A 32 0.74 -24.63 22.47
CA SER A 32 1.88 -25.48 22.82
C SER A 32 2.05 -25.69 24.34
N ASP A 33 1.31 -24.97 25.13
CA ASP A 33 1.17 -25.15 26.59
C ASP A 33 0.30 -26.36 26.97
N LEU A 34 -0.71 -26.64 26.15
CA LEU A 34 -1.62 -27.78 26.36
C LEU A 34 -1.06 -29.05 25.70
N GLU A 35 -0.54 -28.92 24.49
CA GLU A 35 0.01 -30.02 23.75
C GLU A 35 1.34 -29.58 23.10
N PRO A 36 2.48 -30.10 23.59
CA PRO A 36 3.79 -29.81 23.01
C PRO A 36 3.91 -30.25 21.57
N LEU A 37 4.65 -29.49 20.74
CA LEU A 37 4.92 -29.85 19.37
C LEU A 37 5.72 -31.16 19.30
N GLN A 38 5.22 -32.14 18.57
CA GLN A 38 5.89 -33.41 18.36
C GLN A 38 7.08 -33.25 17.40
N GLU A 39 8.24 -33.78 17.77
CA GLU A 39 9.48 -33.63 17.00
C GLU A 39 9.35 -34.28 15.59
N GLN A 40 8.66 -35.40 15.49
CA GLN A 40 8.40 -36.06 14.20
C GLN A 40 7.62 -35.14 13.23
N LEU A 41 6.61 -34.42 13.72
CA LEU A 41 5.86 -33.48 12.89
C LEU A 41 6.73 -32.28 12.50
N ARG A 42 7.53 -31.79 13.42
CA ARG A 42 8.45 -30.69 13.19
C ARG A 42 9.47 -31.00 12.10
N GLU A 43 10.13 -32.17 12.19
CA GLU A 43 11.10 -32.63 11.19
C GLU A 43 10.45 -32.86 9.82
N LYS A 44 9.28 -33.51 9.78
CA LYS A 44 8.52 -33.75 8.54
C LYS A 44 8.22 -32.44 7.83
N LEU A 45 7.70 -31.44 8.53
CA LEU A 45 7.34 -30.15 7.93
C LEU A 45 8.57 -29.34 7.51
N LEU A 46 9.65 -29.41 8.28
CA LEU A 46 10.92 -28.78 7.93
C LEU A 46 11.51 -29.39 6.64
N GLN A 47 11.50 -30.71 6.52
CA GLN A 47 11.99 -31.42 5.33
C GLN A 47 11.12 -31.12 4.10
N LYS A 48 9.78 -31.14 4.26
CA LYS A 48 8.86 -30.95 3.13
C LYS A 48 8.80 -29.51 2.62
N TYR A 49 8.81 -28.53 3.54
CA TYR A 49 8.53 -27.12 3.20
C TYR A 49 9.71 -26.16 3.43
N GLY A 50 10.79 -26.64 4.02
CA GLY A 50 11.97 -25.81 4.33
C GLY A 50 11.72 -24.73 5.39
N THR A 51 10.57 -24.80 6.09
CA THR A 51 10.13 -23.78 7.05
C THR A 51 10.01 -24.37 8.45
N PRO A 52 10.69 -23.80 9.46
CA PRO A 52 10.61 -24.30 10.81
C PRO A 52 9.21 -24.06 11.42
N VAL A 53 8.74 -25.02 12.20
CA VAL A 53 7.50 -24.87 12.98
C VAL A 53 7.83 -24.21 14.31
N ILE A 54 7.07 -23.19 14.66
CA ILE A 54 7.22 -22.42 15.90
C ILE A 54 6.12 -22.82 16.87
N GLY A 55 6.49 -23.32 18.06
CA GLY A 55 5.55 -23.51 19.15
C GLY A 55 5.16 -22.16 19.76
N PHE A 56 3.86 -21.92 19.90
CA PHE A 56 3.30 -20.70 20.48
C PHE A 56 2.14 -20.99 21.42
N SER A 57 1.99 -20.18 22.45
CA SER A 57 0.82 -20.15 23.30
C SER A 57 0.52 -18.72 23.74
N THR A 58 -0.74 -18.35 23.71
CA THR A 58 -1.20 -17.05 24.23
C THR A 58 -1.05 -16.92 25.74
N CYS A 59 -0.97 -18.05 26.45
CA CYS A 59 -0.79 -18.12 27.91
C CYS A 59 0.66 -17.98 28.35
N GLN A 60 1.62 -18.06 27.40
CA GLN A 60 3.05 -17.94 27.71
C GLN A 60 3.63 -16.65 27.09
N ALA A 61 4.56 -16.00 27.80
CA ALA A 61 5.17 -14.73 27.40
C ALA A 61 6.19 -14.82 26.25
N LYS A 62 5.97 -15.71 25.27
CA LYS A 62 6.87 -15.88 24.09
C LYS A 62 6.43 -15.06 22.87
N ARG A 63 5.66 -14.00 23.09
CA ARG A 63 5.14 -13.14 22.00
C ARG A 63 6.24 -12.48 21.19
N GLU A 64 7.31 -12.08 21.83
CA GLU A 64 8.44 -11.39 21.21
C GLU A 64 9.12 -12.22 20.13
N MET A 65 9.32 -13.52 20.39
CA MET A 65 9.94 -14.43 19.41
C MET A 65 9.09 -14.57 18.15
N LEU A 66 7.77 -14.66 18.28
CA LEU A 66 6.86 -14.72 17.14
C LEU A 66 6.89 -13.41 16.32
N ILE A 67 6.83 -12.26 17.00
CA ILE A 67 6.91 -10.94 16.36
C ILE A 67 8.24 -10.79 15.62
N GLN A 68 9.34 -11.16 16.22
CA GLN A 68 10.66 -11.12 15.60
C GLN A 68 10.72 -12.00 14.33
N LYS A 69 10.16 -13.20 14.37
CA LYS A 69 10.11 -14.10 13.21
C LYS A 69 9.20 -13.57 12.10
N ILE A 70 8.06 -12.98 12.44
CA ILE A 70 7.20 -12.28 11.46
C ILE A 70 7.96 -11.11 10.85
N GLY A 71 8.64 -10.30 11.66
CA GLY A 71 9.46 -9.19 11.19
C GLY A 71 10.52 -9.61 10.17
N THR A 72 11.21 -10.75 10.39
CA THR A 72 12.18 -11.28 9.41
C THR A 72 11.57 -11.72 8.09
N LEU A 73 10.30 -12.12 8.07
CA LEU A 73 9.59 -12.43 6.84
C LEU A 73 9.18 -11.17 6.07
N VAL A 74 8.68 -10.17 6.80
CA VAL A 74 8.21 -8.91 6.19
C VAL A 74 9.37 -8.08 5.64
N ASN A 75 10.51 -8.05 6.33
CA ASN A 75 11.71 -7.31 5.87
C ASN A 75 12.32 -7.85 4.58
N ARG A 76 11.89 -8.99 4.08
CA ARG A 76 12.31 -9.50 2.75
C ARG A 76 11.52 -8.90 1.59
N GLN A 77 10.37 -8.32 1.85
CA GLN A 77 9.71 -7.48 0.87
C GLN A 77 10.24 -6.07 1.10
N ASN A 78 11.09 -5.61 0.20
CA ASN A 78 11.36 -4.17 0.09
C ASN A 78 10.00 -3.49 0.11
N SER A 79 9.75 -2.68 1.13
CA SER A 79 8.61 -1.77 1.10
C SER A 79 8.92 -0.79 -0.02
N SER A 80 8.50 -1.14 -1.24
CA SER A 80 8.60 -0.21 -2.35
C SER A 80 7.79 1.01 -1.94
N SER A 81 8.44 2.14 -1.90
CA SER A 81 7.82 3.42 -1.56
C SER A 81 6.65 3.70 -2.51
N LEU A 82 5.51 4.13 -1.99
CA LEU A 82 4.33 4.48 -2.81
C LEU A 82 4.63 5.65 -3.74
N LEU A 83 5.31 6.67 -3.22
CA LEU A 83 5.66 7.86 -3.98
C LEU A 83 6.96 7.71 -4.76
N GLY A 84 7.76 6.65 -4.48
CA GLY A 84 8.99 6.37 -5.22
C GLY A 84 9.82 7.64 -5.46
N ASP A 85 10.11 7.92 -6.71
CA ASP A 85 10.88 9.09 -7.12
C ASP A 85 10.00 10.33 -7.40
N LEU A 86 8.70 10.27 -7.07
CA LEU A 86 7.75 11.36 -7.32
C LEU A 86 7.91 12.53 -6.33
N VAL A 87 8.48 12.30 -5.15
CA VAL A 87 8.64 13.30 -4.10
C VAL A 87 10.05 13.29 -3.55
N CYS A 88 10.70 14.46 -3.62
CA CYS A 88 12.02 14.70 -3.04
C CYS A 88 11.91 15.43 -1.70
N PRO A 89 12.93 15.36 -0.84
CA PRO A 89 12.96 16.10 0.42
C PRO A 89 12.75 17.62 0.22
N GLY A 90 11.90 18.21 1.05
CA GLY A 90 11.58 19.64 1.01
C GLY A 90 10.50 20.03 -0.01
N GLN A 91 10.07 19.14 -0.90
CA GLN A 91 8.98 19.43 -1.82
C GLN A 91 7.62 19.51 -1.12
N VAL A 92 6.76 20.35 -1.66
CA VAL A 92 5.40 20.61 -1.16
C VAL A 92 4.42 19.77 -1.96
N VAL A 93 3.75 18.84 -1.28
CA VAL A 93 2.73 17.96 -1.88
C VAL A 93 1.35 18.33 -1.33
N MET A 94 0.43 18.66 -2.22
CA MET A 94 -0.96 18.92 -1.83
C MET A 94 -1.80 17.67 -2.03
N LEU A 95 -2.43 17.21 -0.96
CA LEU A 95 -3.44 16.15 -0.98
C LEU A 95 -4.83 16.77 -0.98
N VAL A 96 -5.57 16.56 -2.04
CA VAL A 96 -6.97 16.99 -2.13
C VAL A 96 -7.85 15.81 -1.80
N THR A 97 -8.39 15.82 -0.58
CA THR A 97 -9.09 14.67 0.00
C THR A 97 -10.55 15.03 0.27
N PRO A 98 -11.50 14.50 -0.52
CA PRO A 98 -12.91 14.62 -0.15
C PRO A 98 -13.16 13.88 1.17
N ILE A 99 -14.04 14.41 2.00
CA ILE A 99 -14.53 13.68 3.18
C ILE A 99 -15.50 12.62 2.68
N ASP A 100 -15.12 11.36 2.88
CA ASP A 100 -15.98 10.23 2.56
C ASP A 100 -17.05 10.08 3.64
N SER A 101 -18.32 10.20 3.25
CA SER A 101 -19.47 10.02 4.16
C SER A 101 -19.61 8.59 4.69
N GLU A 102 -19.00 7.60 4.01
CA GLU A 102 -19.01 6.21 4.43
C GLU A 102 -17.87 5.90 5.41
N ALA A 103 -16.87 6.77 5.50
CA ALA A 103 -15.80 6.62 6.48
C ALA A 103 -16.31 6.94 7.90
N PRO A 104 -15.88 6.22 8.93
CA PRO A 104 -16.22 6.55 10.31
C PRO A 104 -15.81 7.98 10.65
N THR A 105 -16.69 8.70 11.36
CA THR A 105 -16.45 10.09 11.78
C THR A 105 -15.07 10.28 12.39
N GLY A 106 -14.35 11.29 11.93
CA GLY A 106 -12.99 11.61 12.40
C GLY A 106 -11.87 10.75 11.81
N ARG A 107 -12.15 9.96 10.78
CA ARG A 107 -11.12 9.13 10.11
C ARG A 107 -11.00 9.47 8.64
N MET A 108 -9.78 9.44 8.15
CA MET A 108 -9.47 9.45 6.73
C MET A 108 -9.40 8.01 6.21
N ILE A 109 -9.66 7.80 4.92
CA ILE A 109 -9.48 6.48 4.31
C ILE A 109 -8.00 6.10 4.22
N LEU A 110 -7.74 4.80 4.24
CA LEU A 110 -6.37 4.27 4.31
C LEU A 110 -5.41 4.82 3.24
N PRO A 111 -5.78 4.92 1.95
CA PRO A 111 -4.89 5.50 0.93
C PRO A 111 -4.45 6.93 1.23
N GLN A 112 -5.34 7.76 1.76
CA GLN A 112 -5.04 9.15 2.13
C GLN A 112 -4.03 9.22 3.27
N VAL A 113 -4.24 8.40 4.32
CA VAL A 113 -3.34 8.32 5.48
C VAL A 113 -1.96 7.77 5.07
N GLN A 114 -1.93 6.74 4.24
CA GLN A 114 -0.68 6.16 3.75
C GLN A 114 0.12 7.18 2.93
N MET A 115 -0.55 7.93 2.06
CA MET A 115 0.11 8.93 1.23
C MET A 115 0.68 10.08 2.07
N LEU A 116 -0.10 10.57 3.04
CA LEU A 116 0.38 11.60 3.96
C LEU A 116 1.60 11.12 4.76
N ARG A 117 1.57 9.89 5.24
CA ARG A 117 2.70 9.29 5.95
C ARG A 117 3.92 9.16 5.07
N GLU A 118 3.76 8.74 3.82
CA GLU A 118 4.84 8.60 2.85
C GLU A 118 5.52 9.94 2.53
N ILE A 119 4.74 11.03 2.40
CA ILE A 119 5.30 12.39 2.21
C ILE A 119 6.20 12.75 3.39
N LEU A 120 5.75 12.50 4.61
CA LEU A 120 6.52 12.81 5.82
C LEU A 120 7.78 11.94 5.95
N ASP A 121 7.69 10.65 5.65
CA ASP A 121 8.83 9.73 5.67
C ASP A 121 9.91 10.12 4.65
N ARG A 122 9.52 10.84 3.58
CA ARG A 122 10.42 11.41 2.57
C ARG A 122 10.89 12.83 2.88
N HIS A 123 10.63 13.33 4.07
CA HIS A 123 10.94 14.73 4.45
C HIS A 123 10.29 15.78 3.55
N GLY A 124 9.14 15.46 2.93
CA GLY A 124 8.31 16.40 2.19
C GLY A 124 7.39 17.20 3.10
N ILE A 125 6.79 18.23 2.55
CA ILE A 125 5.79 19.08 3.21
C ILE A 125 4.41 18.69 2.67
N GLY A 126 3.51 18.19 3.53
CA GLY A 126 2.15 17.81 3.16
C GLY A 126 1.15 18.93 3.45
N ILE A 127 0.40 19.33 2.43
CA ILE A 127 -0.77 20.21 2.57
C ILE A 127 -2.02 19.37 2.29
N VAL A 128 -2.97 19.38 3.20
CA VAL A 128 -4.23 18.62 3.04
C VAL A 128 -5.39 19.59 2.99
N VAL A 129 -6.19 19.51 1.92
CA VAL A 129 -7.36 20.38 1.70
C VAL A 129 -8.54 19.56 1.17
N GLN A 130 -9.73 20.06 1.35
CA GLN A 130 -10.91 19.52 0.68
C GLN A 130 -11.03 20.11 -0.75
N PRO A 131 -11.76 19.46 -1.65
CA PRO A 131 -11.93 19.95 -3.03
C PRO A 131 -12.44 21.39 -3.11
N GLU A 132 -13.34 21.78 -2.21
CA GLU A 132 -13.99 23.09 -2.17
C GLU A 132 -13.02 24.22 -1.76
N GLU A 133 -11.91 23.88 -1.12
CA GLU A 133 -10.94 24.84 -0.56
C GLU A 133 -9.77 25.16 -1.51
N ILE A 134 -9.64 24.43 -2.62
CA ILE A 134 -8.54 24.59 -3.56
C ILE A 134 -8.43 26.02 -4.08
N THR A 135 -9.54 26.59 -4.55
CA THR A 135 -9.55 27.94 -5.10
C THR A 135 -9.15 28.96 -4.06
N THR A 136 -9.65 28.82 -2.84
CA THR A 136 -9.31 29.66 -1.71
C THR A 136 -7.82 29.55 -1.36
N TYR A 137 -7.28 28.33 -1.41
CA TYR A 137 -5.87 28.09 -1.16
C TYR A 137 -4.99 28.86 -2.16
N PHE A 138 -5.21 28.71 -3.47
CA PHE A 138 -4.40 29.40 -4.49
C PHE A 138 -4.58 30.91 -4.50
N GLN A 139 -5.71 31.42 -4.03
CA GLN A 139 -5.94 32.88 -3.90
C GLN A 139 -5.22 33.49 -2.70
N ARG A 140 -5.09 32.76 -1.61
CA ARG A 140 -4.63 33.31 -0.32
C ARG A 140 -3.18 32.96 0.01
N ASN A 141 -2.63 31.92 -0.62
CA ASN A 141 -1.30 31.42 -0.29
C ASN A 141 -0.35 31.59 -1.48
N SER A 142 0.85 32.08 -1.18
CA SER A 142 1.95 32.16 -2.14
C SER A 142 2.73 30.84 -2.26
N LEU A 143 2.58 29.93 -1.30
CA LEU A 143 3.25 28.63 -1.32
C LEU A 143 2.60 27.74 -2.37
N ARG A 144 3.33 27.46 -3.45
CA ARG A 144 2.87 26.60 -4.55
C ARG A 144 3.25 25.16 -4.29
N PRO A 145 2.33 24.21 -4.46
CA PRO A 145 2.68 22.79 -4.40
C PRO A 145 3.49 22.36 -5.63
N ASP A 146 4.47 21.48 -5.40
CA ASP A 146 5.25 20.84 -6.47
C ASP A 146 4.48 19.66 -7.08
N LEU A 147 3.52 19.09 -6.36
CA LEU A 147 2.67 17.99 -6.80
C LEU A 147 1.30 18.07 -6.13
N VAL A 148 0.25 17.81 -6.90
CA VAL A 148 -1.13 17.69 -6.38
C VAL A 148 -1.61 16.26 -6.59
N ILE A 149 -2.12 15.64 -5.53
CA ILE A 149 -2.67 14.28 -5.52
C ILE A 149 -4.10 14.32 -5.01
N THR A 150 -5.01 13.66 -5.71
CA THR A 150 -6.44 13.66 -5.34
C THR A 150 -7.08 12.29 -5.43
N ASP A 151 -8.31 12.19 -4.96
CA ASP A 151 -9.16 11.04 -5.21
C ASP A 151 -9.64 11.04 -6.68
N SER A 152 -9.68 9.84 -7.29
CA SER A 152 -10.14 9.66 -8.67
C SER A 152 -11.59 10.14 -8.89
N GLN A 153 -12.43 10.08 -7.85
CA GLN A 153 -13.83 10.50 -7.92
C GLN A 153 -13.98 12.01 -8.16
N VAL A 154 -13.09 12.81 -7.61
CA VAL A 154 -13.14 14.28 -7.75
C VAL A 154 -12.12 14.83 -8.73
N PHE A 155 -11.31 13.96 -9.36
CA PHE A 155 -10.25 14.35 -10.29
C PHE A 155 -10.74 15.30 -11.39
N GLY A 156 -11.81 14.93 -12.11
CA GLY A 156 -12.37 15.77 -13.17
C GLY A 156 -12.99 17.09 -12.68
N LYS A 157 -13.49 17.12 -11.43
CA LYS A 157 -14.08 18.31 -10.83
C LYS A 157 -13.02 19.37 -10.51
N ILE A 158 -11.88 18.95 -10.00
CA ILE A 158 -10.82 19.87 -9.52
C ILE A 158 -9.76 20.20 -10.56
N ALA A 159 -9.61 19.38 -11.59
CA ALA A 159 -8.62 19.59 -12.65
C ALA A 159 -8.60 21.03 -13.25
N PRO A 160 -9.76 21.67 -13.49
CA PRO A 160 -9.78 23.05 -13.99
C PRO A 160 -9.23 24.10 -12.99
N TRP A 161 -9.14 23.77 -11.72
CA TRP A 161 -8.69 24.69 -10.67
C TRP A 161 -7.20 24.57 -10.35
N ILE A 162 -6.57 23.51 -10.86
CA ILE A 162 -5.13 23.29 -10.68
C ILE A 162 -4.39 24.04 -11.80
N PRO A 163 -3.39 24.89 -11.46
CA PRO A 163 -2.53 25.52 -12.45
C PRO A 163 -1.85 24.50 -13.37
N GLN A 164 -1.79 24.79 -14.67
CA GLN A 164 -1.30 23.84 -15.69
C GLN A 164 0.18 23.47 -15.53
N ASP A 165 0.95 24.28 -14.84
CA ASP A 165 2.37 24.06 -14.56
C ASP A 165 2.60 23.16 -13.34
N ILE A 166 1.56 22.82 -12.57
CA ILE A 166 1.66 21.93 -11.41
C ILE A 166 1.31 20.49 -11.83
N PRO A 167 2.23 19.53 -11.61
CA PRO A 167 1.93 18.11 -11.81
C PRO A 167 0.74 17.67 -10.99
N PHE A 168 -0.16 16.89 -11.61
CA PHE A 168 -1.43 16.48 -11.02
C PHE A 168 -1.72 15.01 -11.27
N THR A 169 -2.04 14.26 -10.23
CA THR A 169 -2.30 12.81 -10.30
C THR A 169 -3.37 12.38 -9.30
N SER A 170 -3.68 11.07 -9.25
CA SER A 170 -4.62 10.51 -8.28
C SER A 170 -4.01 9.41 -7.43
N PHE A 171 -4.58 9.18 -6.23
CA PHE A 171 -4.21 8.06 -5.34
C PHE A 171 -4.23 6.73 -6.08
N SER A 172 -5.26 6.50 -6.91
CA SER A 172 -5.43 5.25 -7.65
C SER A 172 -4.32 5.02 -8.67
N ILE A 173 -3.85 6.07 -9.35
CA ILE A 173 -2.75 5.99 -10.32
C ILE A 173 -1.45 5.65 -9.60
N ILE A 174 -1.15 6.32 -8.49
CA ILE A 174 0.06 6.05 -7.69
C ILE A 174 0.05 4.61 -7.16
N LEU A 175 -1.08 4.16 -6.61
CA LEU A 175 -1.22 2.80 -6.10
C LEU A 175 -1.10 1.73 -7.20
N ALA A 176 -1.62 2.02 -8.40
CA ALA A 176 -1.48 1.12 -9.55
C ALA A 176 -0.02 1.02 -10.01
N HIS A 177 0.70 2.14 -10.05
CA HIS A 177 2.12 2.17 -10.37
C HIS A 177 2.95 1.36 -9.35
N HIS A 178 2.69 1.57 -8.07
CA HIS A 178 3.37 0.85 -6.98
C HIS A 178 3.17 -0.68 -7.06
N LYS A 179 1.99 -1.15 -7.47
CA LYS A 179 1.71 -2.59 -7.63
C LYS A 179 2.39 -3.22 -8.85
N GLY A 180 3.18 -2.48 -9.62
CA GLY A 180 3.99 -3.00 -10.74
C GLY A 180 3.20 -3.40 -11.98
N ASN A 181 1.92 -3.05 -12.08
CA ASN A 181 1.07 -3.39 -13.22
C ASN A 181 0.85 -2.23 -14.20
N PHE A 182 1.52 -1.08 -13.99
CA PHE A 182 1.25 0.14 -14.74
C PHE A 182 1.53 -0.01 -16.25
N ASP A 183 2.66 -0.64 -16.61
CA ASP A 183 3.01 -0.90 -18.02
C ASP A 183 1.98 -1.80 -18.71
N ARG A 184 1.38 -2.72 -17.97
CA ARG A 184 0.33 -3.60 -18.46
C ARG A 184 -0.99 -2.85 -18.68
N TYR A 185 -1.29 -1.84 -17.86
CA TYR A 185 -2.45 -0.96 -18.05
C TYR A 185 -2.29 -0.04 -19.26
N LEU A 186 -1.08 0.46 -19.52
CA LEU A 186 -0.78 1.27 -20.69
C LEU A 186 -0.81 0.44 -21.99
N ALA A 187 -0.49 -0.85 -21.93
CA ALA A 187 -0.47 -1.77 -23.07
C ALA A 187 -1.86 -2.34 -23.43
N LEU A 188 -2.87 -2.18 -22.57
CA LEU A 188 -4.23 -2.64 -22.89
C LEU A 188 -4.88 -1.69 -23.92
N PRO A 189 -5.39 -2.22 -25.05
CA PRO A 189 -6.17 -1.42 -25.98
C PRO A 189 -7.41 -0.89 -25.23
N HIS A 190 -7.52 0.42 -25.12
CA HIS A 190 -8.72 1.05 -24.56
C HIS A 190 -9.93 0.63 -25.42
N PRO A 191 -10.99 0.06 -24.82
CA PRO A 191 -12.24 -0.09 -25.56
C PRO A 191 -12.66 1.31 -26.01
N ARG A 192 -12.79 1.50 -27.32
CA ARG A 192 -13.37 2.72 -27.91
C ARG A 192 -14.81 2.84 -27.43
N THR A 193 -15.04 3.44 -26.29
CA THR A 193 -16.33 4.03 -26.00
C THR A 193 -16.30 5.42 -26.62
N GLU A 194 -17.02 5.56 -27.73
CA GLU A 194 -17.41 6.84 -28.33
C GLU A 194 -18.25 7.65 -27.33
N ARG A 195 -17.61 8.27 -26.36
CA ARG A 195 -18.15 9.42 -25.65
C ARG A 195 -17.20 10.57 -25.85
N ARG A 196 -17.70 11.63 -26.51
CA ARG A 196 -17.01 12.90 -26.73
C ARG A 196 -16.23 13.27 -25.48
N ARG A 197 -14.90 13.24 -25.58
CA ARG A 197 -14.03 13.83 -24.58
C ARG A 197 -14.19 15.34 -24.69
N PRO A 198 -14.42 16.06 -23.57
CA PRO A 198 -13.97 17.43 -23.51
C PRO A 198 -12.43 17.36 -23.65
N ASP A 199 -11.92 18.23 -24.49
CA ASP A 199 -10.50 18.41 -24.80
C ASP A 199 -9.75 18.77 -23.50
N SER A 200 -9.24 17.76 -22.84
CA SER A 200 -8.34 17.91 -21.72
C SER A 200 -7.24 16.89 -21.91
N SER A 201 -6.17 17.36 -22.55
CA SER A 201 -4.86 16.76 -22.47
C SER A 201 -4.42 16.75 -21.01
N ALA A 202 -4.92 15.79 -20.22
CA ALA A 202 -4.42 15.51 -18.91
C ALA A 202 -2.97 15.00 -19.07
N ARG A 203 -2.04 15.94 -19.07
CA ARG A 203 -0.61 15.64 -18.98
C ARG A 203 -0.36 15.06 -17.60
N ILE A 204 -0.27 13.73 -17.53
CA ILE A 204 0.40 13.06 -16.42
C ILE A 204 1.87 13.40 -16.60
N LEU A 205 2.29 14.55 -16.07
CA LEU A 205 3.70 14.94 -16.03
C LEU A 205 4.27 14.31 -14.76
N PHE A 206 5.09 13.28 -14.94
CA PHE A 206 5.98 12.82 -13.88
C PHE A 206 7.06 13.91 -13.71
N PRO A 207 7.26 14.47 -12.50
CA PRO A 207 8.39 15.34 -12.29
C PRO A 207 9.67 14.53 -12.45
N SER A 208 10.49 14.93 -13.40
CA SER A 208 11.84 14.41 -13.57
C SER A 208 12.72 14.87 -12.40
N CYS A 209 12.91 14.03 -11.39
CA CYS A 209 13.98 14.17 -10.40
C CYS A 209 15.34 13.68 -10.98
N PHE A 210 15.56 13.83 -12.30
CA PHE A 210 16.84 13.56 -12.95
C PHE A 210 17.35 14.82 -13.63
N LEU A 211 18.18 15.54 -12.90
CA LEU A 211 19.39 16.24 -13.41
C LEU A 211 20.34 16.43 -12.25
#